data_83d1cbeb5aab8f81bdfd394beb501435
#
_entry.id   83d1cbeb5aab8f81bdfd394beb501435
#
_cell.length_a   1.000
_cell.length_b   1.000
_cell.length_c   1.000
_cell.angle_alpha   90.00
_cell.angle_beta   90.00
_cell.angle_gamma   90.00
#
_symmetry.space_group_name_H-M   'P 1'
#
loop_
_entity.id
_entity.type
_entity.pdbx_description
1 polymer ?
#
loop_
_entity_poly.entity_id
_entity_poly.type
_entity_poly.pdbx_seq_one_letter_code
_entity_poly.pdbx_strand_id
1 'polypeptide(L)'
;MLRRSWRTDNNRTIHLGGGKWRDQMKIIVGLGNPGAKYAGTRHNVGFAVLDELAERHNIRIDTAKHKALIGKGIIDGEKVILAMPQTFMNLSGESVRAIMDFYKCTVEDLIVVYDDIDLDVGKLRIRQKGSAGGHNGMKNIIQHVGSQEFVRIRVGVGKKPDHMDLADYVLSRFGKEDLANIRESCGNACDTVETILADGTVAAMNKFN
;
A
#
# COMPACT_ATOMS: atom_id res chain seq x y z
N MET A 1 33.53 -60.89 -8.04
CA MET A 1 32.36 -60.10 -8.44
C MET A 1 32.17 -58.90 -7.49
N LEU A 2 32.66 -57.78 -7.88
CA LEU A 2 32.66 -56.55 -7.07
C LEU A 2 31.44 -55.70 -7.46
N ARG A 3 30.51 -55.51 -6.53
CA ARG A 3 29.41 -54.54 -6.69
C ARG A 3 29.91 -53.18 -6.22
N ARG A 4 30.03 -52.21 -7.16
CA ARG A 4 30.30 -50.81 -6.87
C ARG A 4 28.98 -50.16 -6.41
N SER A 5 28.94 -49.69 -5.16
CA SER A 5 27.89 -48.83 -4.64
C SER A 5 28.18 -47.40 -5.05
N TRP A 6 27.27 -46.79 -5.77
CA TRP A 6 27.27 -45.35 -6.03
C TRP A 6 26.68 -44.62 -4.82
N ARG A 7 27.52 -43.88 -4.10
CA ARG A 7 27.02 -42.86 -3.14
C ARG A 7 26.88 -41.56 -3.89
N THR A 8 25.66 -41.04 -3.96
CA THR A 8 25.38 -39.66 -4.36
C THR A 8 25.40 -38.82 -3.11
N ASP A 9 26.48 -38.04 -2.92
CA ASP A 9 26.53 -36.97 -1.92
C ASP A 9 25.72 -35.78 -2.44
N ASN A 10 24.49 -35.66 -1.99
CA ASN A 10 23.70 -34.43 -2.12
C ASN A 10 23.66 -33.73 -0.76
N ASN A 11 24.78 -33.12 -0.37
CA ASN A 11 24.84 -32.27 0.82
C ASN A 11 24.52 -30.84 0.42
N ARG A 12 23.24 -30.54 0.10
CA ARG A 12 22.73 -29.16 0.11
C ARG A 12 22.27 -28.90 1.54
N THR A 13 23.13 -28.22 2.29
CA THR A 13 22.76 -27.61 3.56
C THR A 13 21.67 -26.57 3.31
N ILE A 14 20.41 -26.97 3.51
CA ILE A 14 19.30 -26.04 3.58
C ILE A 14 19.46 -25.33 4.93
N HIS A 15 19.85 -24.08 4.91
CA HIS A 15 19.75 -23.20 6.07
C HIS A 15 18.26 -23.04 6.41
N LEU A 16 17.77 -23.90 7.28
CA LEU A 16 16.51 -23.71 7.96
C LEU A 16 16.70 -22.58 8.98
N GLY A 17 16.61 -21.33 8.53
CA GLY A 17 16.36 -20.21 9.41
C GLY A 17 15.05 -20.47 10.14
N GLY A 18 15.11 -20.73 11.45
CA GLY A 18 13.96 -21.01 12.31
C GLY A 18 13.07 -19.78 12.51
N GLY A 19 12.47 -19.27 11.44
CA GLY A 19 11.35 -18.34 11.47
C GLY A 19 10.07 -19.17 11.59
N LYS A 20 9.31 -19.01 12.69
CA LYS A 20 7.93 -19.48 12.76
C LYS A 20 7.23 -19.04 11.49
N TRP A 21 6.73 -19.98 10.69
CA TRP A 21 5.80 -19.72 9.60
C TRP A 21 4.57 -19.06 10.24
N ARG A 22 4.57 -17.73 10.36
CA ARG A 22 3.33 -17.01 10.63
C ARG A 22 2.51 -17.17 9.37
N ASP A 23 1.25 -17.46 9.53
CA ASP A 23 0.23 -17.30 8.48
C ASP A 23 0.00 -15.78 8.29
N GLN A 24 1.07 -15.11 7.90
CA GLN A 24 1.24 -13.66 7.98
C GLN A 24 0.57 -13.04 6.76
N MET A 25 -0.42 -12.22 7.01
CA MET A 25 -1.19 -11.53 5.98
C MET A 25 -0.72 -10.08 5.88
N LYS A 26 -0.43 -9.59 4.69
CA LYS A 26 -0.12 -8.18 4.48
C LYS A 26 -1.40 -7.36 4.31
N ILE A 27 -1.42 -6.17 4.90
CA ILE A 27 -2.53 -5.22 4.78
C ILE A 27 -2.07 -4.07 3.87
N ILE A 28 -2.73 -3.92 2.74
CA ILE A 28 -2.47 -2.83 1.79
C ILE A 28 -3.65 -1.88 1.87
N VAL A 29 -3.41 -0.68 2.37
CA VAL A 29 -4.43 0.36 2.57
C VAL A 29 -4.24 1.44 1.53
N GLY A 30 -5.26 1.70 0.72
CA GLY A 30 -5.34 2.91 -0.09
C GLY A 30 -6.14 3.98 0.66
N LEU A 31 -5.61 5.20 0.75
CA LEU A 31 -6.32 6.29 1.37
C LEU A 31 -7.20 7.04 0.36
N GLY A 32 -8.36 7.47 0.83
CA GLY A 32 -9.35 8.24 0.07
C GLY A 32 -10.58 8.55 0.92
N ASN A 33 -11.45 9.38 0.39
CA ASN A 33 -12.76 9.67 0.97
C ASN A 33 -13.84 8.86 0.24
N PRO A 34 -14.83 8.31 0.95
CA PRO A 34 -15.92 7.56 0.33
C PRO A 34 -16.92 8.49 -0.37
N GLY A 35 -17.52 7.99 -1.44
CA GLY A 35 -18.58 8.65 -2.20
C GLY A 35 -18.14 9.20 -3.56
N ALA A 36 -19.07 9.17 -4.51
CA ALA A 36 -18.83 9.51 -5.92
C ALA A 36 -18.27 10.94 -6.14
N LYS A 37 -18.58 11.88 -5.26
CA LYS A 37 -18.08 13.26 -5.38
C LYS A 37 -16.56 13.36 -5.22
N TYR A 38 -15.93 12.42 -4.51
CA TYR A 38 -14.48 12.38 -4.28
C TYR A 38 -13.73 11.50 -5.30
N ALA A 39 -14.46 10.74 -6.11
CA ALA A 39 -13.85 9.92 -7.15
C ALA A 39 -13.03 10.78 -8.13
N GLY A 40 -11.79 10.35 -8.38
CA GLY A 40 -10.85 11.04 -9.28
C GLY A 40 -10.27 12.34 -8.71
N THR A 41 -10.43 12.61 -7.42
CA THR A 41 -9.71 13.70 -6.74
C THR A 41 -8.29 13.26 -6.37
N ARG A 42 -7.40 14.24 -6.15
CA ARG A 42 -6.01 13.99 -5.74
C ARG A 42 -5.95 13.17 -4.46
N HIS A 43 -6.80 13.49 -3.50
CA HIS A 43 -6.86 12.79 -2.19
C HIS A 43 -7.34 11.34 -2.28
N ASN A 44 -7.92 10.93 -3.43
CA ASN A 44 -8.39 9.56 -3.66
C ASN A 44 -7.42 8.71 -4.51
N VAL A 45 -6.20 9.18 -4.76
CA VAL A 45 -5.23 8.41 -5.55
C VAL A 45 -4.91 7.05 -4.91
N GLY A 46 -4.93 6.96 -3.57
CA GLY A 46 -4.75 5.67 -2.88
C GLY A 46 -5.85 4.65 -3.22
N PHE A 47 -7.10 5.10 -3.32
CA PHE A 47 -8.22 4.25 -3.78
C PHE A 47 -8.00 3.81 -5.23
N ALA A 48 -7.61 4.75 -6.12
CA ALA A 48 -7.35 4.43 -7.51
C ALA A 48 -6.26 3.37 -7.70
N VAL A 49 -5.19 3.41 -6.91
CA VAL A 49 -4.14 2.38 -6.91
C VAL A 49 -4.71 1.03 -6.45
N LEU A 50 -5.55 1.00 -5.41
CA LEU A 50 -6.13 -0.27 -4.95
C LEU A 50 -7.15 -0.85 -5.93
N ASP A 51 -7.93 -0.01 -6.62
CA ASP A 51 -8.83 -0.46 -7.68
C ASP A 51 -8.05 -1.14 -8.80
N GLU A 52 -6.95 -0.54 -9.27
CA GLU A 52 -6.10 -1.11 -10.30
C GLU A 52 -5.40 -2.40 -9.82
N LEU A 53 -4.86 -2.42 -8.58
CA LEU A 53 -4.23 -3.60 -8.02
C LEU A 53 -5.23 -4.76 -7.87
N ALA A 54 -6.45 -4.46 -7.46
CA ALA A 54 -7.53 -5.42 -7.34
C ALA A 54 -7.93 -6.02 -8.70
N GLU A 55 -8.01 -5.19 -9.74
CA GLU A 55 -8.29 -5.62 -11.11
C GLU A 55 -7.18 -6.55 -11.63
N ARG A 56 -5.91 -6.18 -11.47
CA ARG A 56 -4.76 -6.99 -11.90
C ARG A 56 -4.74 -8.39 -11.30
N HIS A 57 -5.15 -8.53 -10.04
CA HIS A 57 -5.08 -9.79 -9.30
C HIS A 57 -6.44 -10.47 -9.11
N ASN A 58 -7.50 -10.00 -9.80
CA ASN A 58 -8.86 -10.52 -9.68
C ASN A 58 -9.35 -10.58 -8.22
N ILE A 59 -9.00 -9.58 -7.41
CA ILE A 59 -9.44 -9.43 -6.03
C ILE A 59 -10.63 -8.48 -6.02
N ARG A 60 -11.77 -8.91 -5.43
CA ARG A 60 -12.95 -8.05 -5.30
C ARG A 60 -12.91 -7.32 -3.96
N ILE A 61 -12.90 -5.98 -4.00
CA ILE A 61 -12.97 -5.12 -2.81
C ILE A 61 -14.44 -4.74 -2.56
N ASP A 62 -15.25 -5.70 -2.12
CA ASP A 62 -16.71 -5.56 -1.98
C ASP A 62 -17.24 -5.89 -0.59
N THR A 63 -16.40 -6.34 0.33
CA THR A 63 -16.81 -6.73 1.66
C THR A 63 -16.75 -5.54 2.63
N ALA A 64 -17.91 -5.04 3.07
CA ALA A 64 -17.98 -3.97 4.06
C ALA A 64 -17.67 -4.50 5.48
N LYS A 65 -16.48 -4.21 6.01
CA LYS A 65 -16.02 -4.66 7.32
C LYS A 65 -14.97 -3.70 7.90
N HIS A 66 -14.89 -3.59 9.23
CA HIS A 66 -13.89 -2.77 9.91
C HIS A 66 -13.87 -1.30 9.45
N LYS A 67 -15.03 -0.72 9.18
CA LYS A 67 -15.17 0.64 8.62
C LYS A 67 -14.46 0.83 7.28
N ALA A 68 -14.31 -0.25 6.48
CA ALA A 68 -13.69 -0.27 5.17
C ALA A 68 -14.48 -1.13 4.19
N LEU A 69 -14.25 -0.94 2.91
CA LEU A 69 -14.41 -2.00 1.92
C LEU A 69 -13.09 -2.78 1.85
N ILE A 70 -13.19 -4.09 1.96
CA ILE A 70 -12.02 -4.98 1.92
C ILE A 70 -12.16 -6.05 0.86
N GLY A 71 -11.03 -6.43 0.27
CA GLY A 71 -10.86 -7.61 -0.57
C GLY A 71 -9.72 -8.47 -0.05
N LYS A 72 -9.86 -9.79 -0.15
CA LYS A 72 -8.81 -10.74 0.23
C LYS A 72 -8.34 -11.49 -0.99
N GLY A 73 -7.04 -11.73 -1.07
CA GLY A 73 -6.45 -12.47 -2.17
C GLY A 73 -5.04 -12.93 -1.89
N ILE A 74 -4.39 -13.36 -2.96
CA ILE A 74 -2.99 -13.74 -2.98
C ILE A 74 -2.33 -12.94 -4.09
N ILE A 75 -1.22 -12.27 -3.78
CA ILE A 75 -0.37 -11.56 -4.73
C ILE A 75 1.04 -12.10 -4.54
N ASP A 76 1.66 -12.62 -5.60
CA ASP A 76 3.00 -13.22 -5.59
C ASP A 76 3.23 -14.26 -4.48
N GLY A 77 2.19 -15.04 -4.17
CA GLY A 77 2.23 -16.06 -3.13
C GLY A 77 1.94 -15.56 -1.71
N GLU A 78 1.90 -14.25 -1.50
CA GLU A 78 1.62 -13.63 -0.20
C GLU A 78 0.10 -13.41 -0.02
N LYS A 79 -0.43 -13.76 1.16
CA LYS A 79 -1.81 -13.45 1.53
C LYS A 79 -1.96 -11.96 1.79
N VAL A 80 -2.93 -11.33 1.14
CA VAL A 80 -3.16 -9.89 1.25
C VAL A 80 -4.60 -9.55 1.62
N ILE A 81 -4.75 -8.42 2.31
CA ILE A 81 -6.00 -7.68 2.45
C ILE A 81 -5.80 -6.34 1.76
N LEU A 82 -6.59 -6.06 0.73
CA LEU A 82 -6.74 -4.74 0.16
C LEU A 82 -7.84 -4.02 0.93
N ALA A 83 -7.57 -2.83 1.44
CA ALA A 83 -8.51 -2.10 2.31
C ALA A 83 -8.66 -0.65 1.87
N MET A 84 -9.89 -0.25 1.63
CA MET A 84 -10.32 1.13 1.36
C MET A 84 -11.15 1.63 2.54
N PRO A 85 -10.60 2.41 3.48
CA PRO A 85 -11.36 2.97 4.58
C PRO A 85 -12.61 3.71 4.09
N GLN A 86 -13.76 3.43 4.68
CA GLN A 86 -15.03 4.10 4.39
C GLN A 86 -15.33 5.19 5.43
N THR A 87 -14.34 5.55 6.22
CA THR A 87 -14.29 6.74 7.04
C THR A 87 -13.92 7.95 6.18
N PHE A 88 -14.12 9.16 6.68
CA PHE A 88 -13.44 10.30 6.06
C PHE A 88 -11.95 10.23 6.34
N MET A 89 -11.15 10.92 5.50
CA MET A 89 -9.68 10.87 5.52
C MET A 89 -9.09 11.01 6.94
N ASN A 90 -9.56 11.99 7.70
CA ASN A 90 -9.10 12.27 9.07
C ASN A 90 -9.46 11.19 10.11
N LEU A 91 -10.20 10.15 9.74
CA LEU A 91 -10.59 9.02 10.59
C LEU A 91 -10.09 7.67 10.04
N SER A 92 -9.20 7.68 9.05
CA SER A 92 -8.68 6.45 8.41
C SER A 92 -8.02 5.48 9.39
N GLY A 93 -7.39 5.99 10.44
CA GLY A 93 -6.72 5.18 11.46
C GLY A 93 -7.67 4.28 12.26
N GLU A 94 -8.93 4.67 12.43
CA GLU A 94 -9.93 3.84 13.10
C GLU A 94 -10.16 2.52 12.33
N SER A 95 -10.24 2.61 11.01
CA SER A 95 -10.40 1.47 10.14
C SER A 95 -9.14 0.59 10.14
N VAL A 96 -7.96 1.21 9.94
CA VAL A 96 -6.68 0.49 9.91
C VAL A 96 -6.44 -0.26 11.21
N ARG A 97 -6.67 0.38 12.36
CA ARG A 97 -6.54 -0.27 13.67
C ARG A 97 -7.47 -1.47 13.83
N ALA A 98 -8.75 -1.31 13.45
CA ALA A 98 -9.73 -2.38 13.53
C ALA A 98 -9.36 -3.59 12.64
N ILE A 99 -8.80 -3.36 11.45
CA ILE A 99 -8.30 -4.42 10.56
C ILE A 99 -7.11 -5.12 11.21
N MET A 100 -6.11 -4.37 11.67
CA MET A 100 -4.90 -4.93 12.29
C MET A 100 -5.23 -5.78 13.52
N ASP A 101 -6.14 -5.31 14.39
CA ASP A 101 -6.56 -6.05 15.59
C ASP A 101 -7.27 -7.34 15.25
N PHE A 102 -8.17 -7.30 14.27
CA PHE A 102 -8.94 -8.48 13.88
C PHE A 102 -8.06 -9.57 13.25
N TYR A 103 -7.15 -9.17 12.33
CA TYR A 103 -6.27 -10.12 11.63
C TYR A 103 -4.96 -10.40 12.36
N LYS A 104 -4.77 -9.79 13.56
CA LYS A 104 -3.54 -9.96 14.38
C LYS A 104 -2.25 -9.56 13.64
N CYS A 105 -2.37 -8.57 12.76
CA CYS A 105 -1.23 -8.02 12.01
C CYS A 105 -0.49 -6.97 12.84
N THR A 106 0.79 -6.82 12.55
CA THR A 106 1.68 -5.82 13.16
C THR A 106 1.95 -4.67 12.18
N VAL A 107 2.68 -3.66 12.61
CA VAL A 107 3.08 -2.53 11.76
C VAL A 107 3.95 -2.95 10.58
N GLU A 108 4.70 -4.04 10.71
CA GLU A 108 5.52 -4.64 9.66
C GLU A 108 4.69 -5.24 8.51
N ASP A 109 3.40 -5.47 8.76
CA ASP A 109 2.47 -6.02 7.78
C ASP A 109 1.69 -4.93 7.06
N LEU A 110 1.84 -3.66 7.47
CA LEU A 110 1.07 -2.54 6.97
C LEU A 110 1.80 -1.82 5.84
N ILE A 111 1.12 -1.68 4.70
CA ILE A 111 1.52 -0.85 3.56
C ILE A 111 0.41 0.18 3.32
N VAL A 112 0.75 1.46 3.31
CA VAL A 112 -0.22 2.55 3.08
C VAL A 112 0.13 3.32 1.82
N VAL A 113 -0.85 3.44 0.90
CA VAL A 113 -0.75 4.19 -0.35
C VAL A 113 -1.57 5.47 -0.22
N TYR A 114 -0.96 6.63 -0.49
CA TYR A 114 -1.61 7.93 -0.32
C TYR A 114 -0.98 9.05 -1.18
N ASP A 115 -1.69 10.15 -1.33
CA ASP A 115 -1.27 11.32 -2.08
C ASP A 115 -0.19 12.14 -1.38
N ASP A 116 0.67 12.76 -2.19
CA ASP A 116 1.74 13.61 -1.72
C ASP A 116 1.86 14.87 -2.59
N ILE A 117 1.66 16.03 -1.95
CA ILE A 117 1.71 17.34 -2.61
C ILE A 117 3.13 17.90 -2.80
N ASP A 118 4.13 17.30 -2.16
CA ASP A 118 5.54 17.70 -2.29
C ASP A 118 6.26 16.96 -3.42
N LEU A 119 5.57 15.99 -4.05
CA LEU A 119 6.05 15.24 -5.20
C LEU A 119 5.33 15.68 -6.47
N ASP A 120 6.09 15.83 -7.54
CA ASP A 120 5.52 16.09 -8.85
C ASP A 120 4.56 14.98 -9.27
N VAL A 121 3.56 15.33 -10.09
CA VAL A 121 2.63 14.35 -10.66
C VAL A 121 3.40 13.26 -11.40
N GLY A 122 3.07 12.01 -11.13
CA GLY A 122 3.73 10.87 -11.75
C GLY A 122 4.93 10.31 -10.97
N LYS A 123 5.41 11.00 -9.92
CA LYS A 123 6.51 10.52 -9.09
C LYS A 123 6.02 9.68 -7.91
N LEU A 124 6.82 8.67 -7.55
CA LEU A 124 6.59 7.86 -6.36
C LEU A 124 7.69 8.08 -5.32
N ARG A 125 7.36 7.83 -4.07
CA ARG A 125 8.32 7.80 -2.98
C ARG A 125 7.95 6.73 -1.96
N ILE A 126 8.78 5.72 -1.84
CA ILE A 126 8.61 4.63 -0.87
C ILE A 126 9.46 4.94 0.37
N ARG A 127 8.88 4.75 1.56
CA ARG A 127 9.55 4.91 2.86
C ARG A 127 9.09 3.82 3.82
N GLN A 128 10.01 3.35 4.67
CA GLN A 128 9.70 2.38 5.74
C GLN A 128 9.24 3.06 7.03
N LYS A 129 9.48 4.36 7.15
CA LYS A 129 9.09 5.17 8.32
C LYS A 129 8.98 6.64 7.96
N GLY A 130 8.35 7.42 8.81
CA GLY A 130 8.28 8.88 8.68
C GLY A 130 7.06 9.50 9.40
N SER A 131 7.08 10.82 9.55
CA SER A 131 5.96 11.60 10.08
C SER A 131 4.78 11.62 9.11
N ALA A 132 3.69 12.26 9.51
CA ALA A 132 2.50 12.43 8.67
C ALA A 132 2.68 13.43 7.51
N GLY A 133 3.68 14.30 7.55
CA GLY A 133 3.93 15.29 6.50
C GLY A 133 2.74 16.22 6.21
N GLY A 134 1.91 16.53 7.22
CA GLY A 134 0.70 17.32 7.04
C GLY A 134 -0.54 16.55 6.54
N HIS A 135 -0.38 15.28 6.11
CA HIS A 135 -1.48 14.48 5.60
C HIS A 135 -2.39 13.96 6.72
N ASN A 136 -3.67 14.39 6.76
CA ASN A 136 -4.59 14.09 7.86
C ASN A 136 -4.85 12.58 8.05
N GLY A 137 -4.97 11.81 6.98
CA GLY A 137 -5.14 10.36 7.06
C GLY A 137 -3.95 9.68 7.70
N MET A 138 -2.73 10.05 7.29
CA MET A 138 -1.49 9.52 7.87
C MET A 138 -1.33 9.90 9.34
N LYS A 139 -1.69 11.14 9.71
CA LYS A 139 -1.69 11.59 11.11
C LYS A 139 -2.60 10.71 11.97
N ASN A 140 -3.80 10.42 11.49
CA ASN A 140 -4.77 9.61 12.20
C ASN A 140 -4.34 8.12 12.27
N ILE A 141 -3.76 7.57 11.18
CA ILE A 141 -3.20 6.21 11.20
C ILE A 141 -2.08 6.11 12.25
N ILE A 142 -1.10 7.00 12.23
CA ILE A 142 0.02 7.01 13.19
C ILE A 142 -0.52 7.06 14.63
N GLN A 143 -1.52 7.88 14.90
CA GLN A 143 -2.14 8.01 16.22
C GLN A 143 -2.79 6.70 16.69
N HIS A 144 -3.54 6.00 15.81
CA HIS A 144 -4.26 4.79 16.17
C HIS A 144 -3.38 3.54 16.19
N VAL A 145 -2.40 3.47 15.31
CA VAL A 145 -1.44 2.36 15.23
C VAL A 145 -0.37 2.47 16.31
N GLY A 146 -0.06 3.69 16.75
CA GLY A 146 0.96 3.97 17.77
C GLY A 146 2.39 3.87 17.28
N SER A 147 2.60 3.92 15.95
CA SER A 147 3.93 3.82 15.34
C SER A 147 4.03 4.63 14.06
N GLN A 148 5.25 5.05 13.72
CA GLN A 148 5.61 5.63 12.44
C GLN A 148 6.39 4.65 11.54
N GLU A 149 6.66 3.45 12.02
CA GLU A 149 7.51 2.44 11.38
C GLU A 149 6.67 1.43 10.62
N PHE A 150 6.09 1.85 9.50
CA PHE A 150 5.40 1.01 8.53
C PHE A 150 5.66 1.52 7.11
N VAL A 151 5.49 0.63 6.15
CA VAL A 151 5.74 0.93 4.74
C VAL A 151 4.69 1.88 4.19
N ARG A 152 5.15 2.89 3.46
CA ARG A 152 4.31 3.87 2.79
C ARG A 152 4.75 4.11 1.36
N ILE A 153 3.78 4.17 0.46
CA ILE A 153 3.94 4.51 -0.96
C ILE A 153 3.27 5.87 -1.15
N ARG A 154 4.09 6.90 -1.36
CA ARG A 154 3.63 8.27 -1.61
C ARG A 154 3.50 8.46 -3.10
N VAL A 155 2.31 8.81 -3.56
CA VAL A 155 2.01 9.09 -4.96
C VAL A 155 1.95 10.59 -5.17
N GLY A 156 2.83 11.12 -6.00
CA GLY A 156 2.90 12.55 -6.30
C GLY A 156 1.66 13.04 -7.03
N VAL A 157 1.01 14.05 -6.46
CA VAL A 157 -0.19 14.68 -7.01
C VAL A 157 0.04 16.13 -7.44
N GLY A 158 1.31 16.56 -7.38
CA GLY A 158 1.74 17.90 -7.75
C GLY A 158 1.66 18.89 -6.60
N LYS A 159 2.43 19.97 -6.74
CA LYS A 159 2.53 21.03 -5.75
C LYS A 159 1.27 21.90 -5.75
N LYS A 160 0.79 22.20 -4.54
CA LYS A 160 -0.35 23.11 -4.36
C LYS A 160 0.01 24.53 -4.84
N PRO A 161 -0.83 25.19 -5.67
CA PRO A 161 -0.67 26.60 -6.01
C PRO A 161 -0.74 27.48 -4.76
N ASP A 162 0.05 28.55 -4.70
CA ASP A 162 0.17 29.40 -3.52
C ASP A 162 -1.16 30.07 -3.12
N HIS A 163 -2.01 30.37 -4.10
CA HIS A 163 -3.31 31.05 -3.90
C HIS A 163 -4.46 30.11 -3.54
N MET A 164 -4.23 28.78 -3.50
CA MET A 164 -5.27 27.78 -3.24
C MET A 164 -5.16 27.23 -1.82
N ASP A 165 -6.29 27.00 -1.16
CA ASP A 165 -6.31 26.26 0.10
C ASP A 165 -5.92 24.80 -0.11
N LEU A 166 -5.25 24.20 0.89
CA LEU A 166 -4.77 22.82 0.80
C LEU A 166 -5.94 21.83 0.67
N ALA A 167 -7.01 22.02 1.43
CA ALA A 167 -8.15 21.12 1.38
C ALA A 167 -8.83 21.19 0.00
N ASP A 168 -8.99 22.38 -0.57
CA ASP A 168 -9.55 22.57 -1.91
C ASP A 168 -8.67 21.91 -2.97
N TYR A 169 -7.35 22.03 -2.85
CA TYR A 169 -6.41 21.42 -3.79
C TYR A 169 -6.49 19.90 -3.79
N VAL A 170 -6.37 19.24 -2.64
CA VAL A 170 -6.40 17.79 -2.58
C VAL A 170 -7.76 17.19 -2.92
N LEU A 171 -8.84 17.95 -2.72
CA LEU A 171 -10.19 17.57 -3.12
C LEU A 171 -10.53 17.93 -4.57
N SER A 172 -9.63 18.61 -5.30
CA SER A 172 -9.81 18.90 -6.72
C SER A 172 -9.40 17.69 -7.58
N ARG A 173 -9.94 17.64 -8.81
CA ARG A 173 -9.58 16.63 -9.80
C ARG A 173 -8.31 17.02 -10.55
N PHE A 174 -7.66 16.04 -11.16
CA PHE A 174 -6.52 16.28 -12.05
C PHE A 174 -6.96 16.99 -13.34
N GLY A 175 -6.10 17.88 -13.84
CA GLY A 175 -6.22 18.43 -15.18
C GLY A 175 -6.04 17.36 -16.25
N LYS A 176 -6.51 17.63 -17.47
CA LYS A 176 -6.39 16.67 -18.58
C LYS A 176 -4.92 16.31 -18.89
N GLU A 177 -4.04 17.28 -18.70
CA GLU A 177 -2.58 17.16 -18.90
C GLU A 177 -1.93 16.19 -17.92
N ASP A 178 -2.49 16.04 -16.70
CA ASP A 178 -1.95 15.17 -15.65
C ASP A 178 -2.50 13.74 -15.70
N LEU A 179 -3.63 13.50 -16.39
CA LEU A 179 -4.34 12.21 -16.35
C LEU A 179 -3.48 11.04 -16.84
N ALA A 180 -2.63 11.24 -17.84
CA ALA A 180 -1.74 10.19 -18.34
C ALA A 180 -0.67 9.84 -17.29
N ASN A 181 -0.04 10.86 -16.70
CA ASN A 181 1.00 10.69 -15.68
C ASN A 181 0.44 10.06 -14.40
N ILE A 182 -0.77 10.42 -13.98
CA ILE A 182 -1.42 9.82 -12.82
C ILE A 182 -1.78 8.35 -13.06
N ARG A 183 -2.27 8.03 -14.25
CA ARG A 183 -2.56 6.63 -14.61
C ARG A 183 -1.28 5.79 -14.59
N GLU A 184 -0.21 6.29 -15.18
CA GLU A 184 1.11 5.62 -15.15
C GLU A 184 1.61 5.46 -13.72
N SER A 185 1.49 6.49 -12.87
CA SER A 185 1.95 6.39 -11.48
C SER A 185 1.10 5.43 -10.64
N CYS A 186 -0.20 5.27 -10.91
CA CYS A 186 -1.01 4.22 -10.30
C CYS A 186 -0.48 2.84 -10.68
N GLY A 187 -0.17 2.63 -11.97
CA GLY A 187 0.47 1.40 -12.44
C GLY A 187 1.79 1.12 -11.75
N ASN A 188 2.68 2.10 -11.70
CA ASN A 188 3.96 2.00 -11.00
C ASN A 188 3.81 1.77 -9.49
N ALA A 189 2.75 2.29 -8.85
CA ALA A 189 2.45 2.02 -7.45
C ALA A 189 1.98 0.56 -7.25
N CYS A 190 1.23 -0.01 -8.17
CA CYS A 190 0.91 -1.44 -8.17
C CYS A 190 2.18 -2.30 -8.29
N ASP A 191 3.04 -2.00 -9.29
CA ASP A 191 4.33 -2.69 -9.45
C ASP A 191 5.21 -2.57 -8.19
N THR A 192 5.12 -1.42 -7.51
CA THR A 192 5.81 -1.19 -6.22
C THR A 192 5.28 -2.13 -5.13
N VAL A 193 3.96 -2.28 -5.00
CA VAL A 193 3.35 -3.22 -4.04
C VAL A 193 3.79 -4.64 -4.34
N GLU A 194 3.69 -5.07 -5.59
CA GLU A 194 4.12 -6.39 -6.06
C GLU A 194 5.60 -6.64 -5.73
N THR A 195 6.49 -5.68 -6.04
CA THR A 195 7.92 -5.78 -5.70
C THR A 195 8.15 -5.83 -4.18
N ILE A 196 7.38 -5.08 -3.36
CA ILE A 196 7.49 -5.17 -1.90
C ILE A 196 7.13 -6.56 -1.39
N LEU A 197 6.10 -7.18 -1.95
CA LEU A 197 5.64 -8.50 -1.54
C LEU A 197 6.63 -9.60 -1.98
N ALA A 198 7.15 -9.54 -3.20
CA ALA A 198 8.07 -10.53 -3.75
C ALA A 198 9.51 -10.40 -3.23
N ASP A 199 10.06 -9.18 -3.24
CA ASP A 199 11.50 -8.92 -3.07
C ASP A 199 11.82 -8.04 -1.84
N GLY A 200 10.78 -7.53 -1.18
CA GLY A 200 10.90 -6.68 -0.01
C GLY A 200 11.03 -5.17 -0.31
N THR A 201 10.84 -4.37 0.74
CA THR A 201 10.73 -2.90 0.63
C THR A 201 12.02 -2.24 0.12
N VAL A 202 13.20 -2.79 0.44
CA VAL A 202 14.48 -2.21 -0.02
C VAL A 202 14.62 -2.33 -1.54
N ALA A 203 14.23 -3.48 -2.12
CA ALA A 203 14.23 -3.67 -3.56
C ALA A 203 13.30 -2.67 -4.26
N ALA A 204 12.09 -2.49 -3.74
CA ALA A 204 11.15 -1.51 -4.26
C ALA A 204 11.67 -0.06 -4.15
N MET A 205 12.31 0.31 -3.04
CA MET A 205 12.93 1.62 -2.88
C MET A 205 14.04 1.88 -3.90
N ASN A 206 14.85 0.89 -4.21
CA ASN A 206 15.94 1.01 -5.20
C ASN A 206 15.40 1.15 -6.63
N LYS A 207 14.25 0.57 -6.91
CA LYS A 207 13.67 0.54 -8.26
C LYS A 207 12.79 1.76 -8.55
N PHE A 208 12.03 2.26 -7.57
CA PHE A 208 10.97 3.24 -7.81
C PHE A 208 11.14 4.61 -7.11
N ASN A 209 12.18 4.82 -6.27
CA ASN A 209 12.45 6.13 -5.62
C ASN A 209 13.15 7.13 -6.53
#